data_58d98952759c5f5f8e4baea288ffad11
#
_entry.id   58d98952759c5f5f8e4baea288ffad11
#
_cell.length_a   1.000
_cell.length_b   1.000
_cell.length_c   1.000
_cell.angle_alpha   90.00
_cell.angle_beta   90.00
_cell.angle_gamma   90.00
#
_symmetry.space_group_name_H-M   'P 1'
#
loop_
_entity.id
_entity.type
_entity.pdbx_description
1 polymer ?
#
loop_
_entity_poly.entity_id
_entity_poly.type
_entity_poly.pdbx_seq_one_letter_code
_entity_poly.pdbx_strand_id
1 'polypeptide(L)'
;TARAACDEELLAREGVTLCVNVTRQQPFPALRGVRRIRVPVLDDPAEDLARYFEPCGAAIEEAVRAGGRCLVYCKNGRSRSAAICTAYLMRHRQLPLKDAFEAVKTARPIAEPNAGFWSQLQKYEEELQIPKHSALLSEGLKNSNV
;
A
#
# COMPACT_ATOMS: atom_id res chain seq x y z
N THR A 1 10.20 2.06 -7.51
CA THR A 1 11.46 2.54 -6.92
C THR A 1 11.55 4.06 -6.94
N ALA A 2 12.45 4.61 -6.16
CA ALA A 2 12.67 6.05 -6.15
C ALA A 2 13.12 6.57 -7.53
N ARG A 3 13.88 5.78 -8.25
CA ARG A 3 14.32 6.13 -9.59
C ARG A 3 13.15 6.24 -10.57
N ALA A 4 12.26 5.27 -10.57
CA ALA A 4 11.07 5.31 -11.40
C ALA A 4 10.15 6.46 -11.00
N ALA A 5 10.08 6.77 -9.71
CA ALA A 5 9.24 7.86 -9.20
C ALA A 5 9.73 9.23 -9.64
N CYS A 6 10.97 9.35 -10.10
CA CYS A 6 11.52 10.63 -10.59
C CYS A 6 11.34 10.80 -12.11
N ASP A 7 10.72 9.85 -12.80
CA ASP A 7 10.40 9.97 -14.22
C ASP A 7 9.11 10.77 -14.38
N GLU A 8 9.25 12.07 -14.40
CA GLU A 8 8.12 13.00 -14.42
C GLU A 8 7.24 12.86 -15.67
N GLU A 9 7.87 12.57 -16.81
CA GLU A 9 7.14 12.41 -18.04
C GLU A 9 6.23 11.18 -18.00
N LEU A 10 6.75 10.07 -17.50
CA LEU A 10 5.97 8.86 -17.32
C LEU A 10 4.81 9.08 -16.35
N LEU A 11 5.07 9.73 -15.22
CA LEU A 11 4.04 9.97 -14.20
C LEU A 11 2.93 10.88 -14.72
N ALA A 12 3.29 11.89 -15.48
CA ALA A 12 2.31 12.79 -16.08
C ALA A 12 1.42 12.03 -17.07
N ARG A 13 2.02 11.19 -17.90
CA ARG A 13 1.31 10.39 -18.89
C ARG A 13 0.35 9.38 -18.24
N GLU A 14 0.78 8.80 -17.11
CA GLU A 14 -0.04 7.83 -16.37
C GLU A 14 -1.13 8.46 -15.52
N GLY A 15 -1.17 9.79 -15.43
CA GLY A 15 -2.22 10.47 -14.67
C GLY A 15 -2.07 10.35 -13.15
N VAL A 16 -0.84 10.31 -12.67
CA VAL A 16 -0.58 10.22 -11.22
C VAL A 16 -1.00 11.52 -10.54
N THR A 17 -1.84 11.41 -9.51
CA THR A 17 -2.34 12.55 -8.75
C THR A 17 -1.90 12.55 -7.30
N LEU A 18 -1.36 11.43 -6.81
CA LEU A 18 -0.88 11.30 -5.44
C LEU A 18 0.42 10.52 -5.44
N CYS A 19 1.43 11.03 -4.75
CA CYS A 19 2.69 10.33 -4.49
C CYS A 19 2.85 10.11 -3.00
N VAL A 20 2.96 8.86 -2.58
CA VAL A 20 3.26 8.48 -1.20
C VAL A 20 4.71 8.00 -1.15
N ASN A 21 5.54 8.81 -0.56
CA ASN A 21 6.99 8.57 -0.47
C ASN A 21 7.30 7.98 0.90
N VAL A 22 7.53 6.67 0.94
CA VAL A 22 7.75 5.94 2.19
C VAL A 22 9.25 5.86 2.48
N THR A 23 9.87 7.04 2.54
CA THR A 23 11.28 7.20 2.87
C THR A 23 11.49 8.49 3.66
N ARG A 24 12.68 8.59 4.27
CA ARG A 24 13.04 9.81 4.98
C ARG A 24 13.62 10.88 4.05
N GLN A 25 14.35 10.49 3.01
CA GLN A 25 15.17 11.43 2.25
C GLN A 25 15.00 11.39 0.73
N GLN A 26 14.36 10.38 0.17
CA GLN A 26 14.20 10.34 -1.28
C GLN A 26 13.32 11.49 -1.76
N PRO A 27 13.65 12.08 -2.93
CA PRO A 27 12.89 13.22 -3.41
C PRO A 27 11.53 12.83 -3.96
N PHE A 28 10.65 13.83 -4.01
CA PHE A 28 9.39 13.72 -4.75
C PHE A 28 9.62 14.15 -6.21
N PRO A 29 8.81 13.65 -7.14
CA PRO A 29 8.83 14.16 -8.50
C PRO A 29 8.37 15.63 -8.53
N ALA A 30 8.91 16.41 -9.46
CA ALA A 30 8.59 17.82 -9.57
C ALA A 30 7.39 18.05 -10.50
N LEU A 31 6.26 17.43 -10.18
CA LEU A 31 5.04 17.56 -10.97
C LEU A 31 4.04 18.49 -10.31
N ARG A 32 3.35 19.30 -11.11
CA ARG A 32 2.26 20.15 -10.65
C ARG A 32 0.99 19.31 -10.47
N GLY A 33 0.16 19.70 -9.50
CA GLY A 33 -1.12 19.07 -9.30
C GLY A 33 -1.03 17.68 -8.68
N VAL A 34 0.13 17.29 -8.19
CA VAL A 34 0.33 16.01 -7.53
C VAL A 34 0.42 16.24 -6.02
N ARG A 35 -0.48 15.61 -5.29
CA ARG A 35 -0.45 15.63 -3.83
C ARG A 35 0.72 14.78 -3.36
N ARG A 36 1.38 15.21 -2.31
CA ARG A 36 2.58 14.54 -1.79
C ARG A 36 2.40 14.19 -0.33
N ILE A 37 2.71 12.95 0.00
CA ILE A 37 2.68 12.49 1.39
C ILE A 37 4.01 11.81 1.67
N ARG A 38 4.68 12.26 2.73
CA ARG A 38 5.92 11.62 3.17
C ARG A 38 5.67 10.78 4.42
N VAL A 39 6.11 9.53 4.35
CA VAL A 39 6.12 8.62 5.49
C VAL A 39 7.60 8.40 5.83
N PRO A 40 8.15 9.18 6.77
CA PRO A 40 9.60 9.22 6.98
C PRO A 40 10.10 8.08 7.87
N VAL A 41 10.08 6.87 7.35
CA VAL A 41 10.51 5.67 8.07
C VAL A 41 11.69 5.01 7.38
N LEU A 42 12.46 4.26 8.15
CA LEU A 42 13.53 3.41 7.64
C LEU A 42 12.96 2.02 7.34
N ASP A 43 13.65 1.26 6.51
CA ASP A 43 13.32 -0.13 6.31
C ASP A 43 13.93 -0.95 7.45
N ASP A 44 13.31 -0.84 8.61
CA ASP A 44 13.81 -1.42 9.86
C ASP A 44 12.62 -2.04 10.60
N PRO A 45 12.75 -3.30 11.07
CA PRO A 45 11.65 -3.95 11.79
C PRO A 45 11.17 -3.20 13.03
N ALA A 46 11.99 -2.33 13.60
CA ALA A 46 11.63 -1.55 14.79
C ALA A 46 10.84 -0.29 14.46
N GLU A 47 10.74 0.11 13.19
CA GLU A 47 9.98 1.30 12.81
C GLU A 47 8.47 1.06 12.95
N ASP A 48 7.77 2.07 13.45
CA ASP A 48 6.31 2.03 13.55
C ASP A 48 5.70 2.52 12.24
N LEU A 49 5.44 1.61 11.33
CA LEU A 49 4.79 1.92 10.06
C LEU A 49 3.28 1.90 10.20
N ALA A 50 2.76 1.13 11.14
CA ALA A 50 1.31 0.92 11.31
C ALA A 50 0.55 2.23 11.54
N ARG A 51 1.15 3.19 12.21
CA ARG A 51 0.50 4.48 12.46
C ARG A 51 0.19 5.26 11.18
N TYR A 52 0.81 4.88 10.06
CA TYR A 52 0.57 5.51 8.76
C TYR A 52 -0.44 4.75 7.91
N PHE A 53 -0.85 3.55 8.33
CA PHE A 53 -1.76 2.72 7.52
C PHE A 53 -3.08 3.43 7.23
N GLU A 54 -3.73 3.96 8.27
CA GLU A 54 -5.03 4.63 8.07
C GLU A 54 -4.90 5.93 7.28
N PRO A 55 -4.03 6.87 7.63
CA PRO A 55 -3.95 8.12 6.85
C PRO A 55 -3.50 7.91 5.42
N CYS A 56 -2.56 7.02 5.17
CA CYS A 56 -2.15 6.74 3.79
C CYS A 56 -3.26 6.03 3.01
N GLY A 57 -3.91 5.06 3.64
CA GLY A 57 -5.02 4.36 2.99
C GLY A 57 -6.16 5.29 2.62
N ALA A 58 -6.50 6.22 3.51
CA ALA A 58 -7.55 7.18 3.25
C ALA A 58 -7.20 8.09 2.07
N ALA A 59 -5.95 8.56 2.01
CA ALA A 59 -5.50 9.42 0.92
C ALA A 59 -5.50 8.68 -0.42
N ILE A 60 -5.06 7.43 -0.42
CA ILE A 60 -5.05 6.60 -1.63
C ILE A 60 -6.48 6.38 -2.11
N GLU A 61 -7.39 6.04 -1.19
CA GLU A 61 -8.79 5.79 -1.55
C GLU A 61 -9.44 7.05 -2.13
N GLU A 62 -9.18 8.20 -1.54
CA GLU A 62 -9.70 9.46 -2.03
C GLU A 62 -9.21 9.73 -3.46
N ALA A 63 -7.93 9.51 -3.73
CA ALA A 63 -7.37 9.72 -5.06
C ALA A 63 -7.97 8.76 -6.09
N VAL A 64 -8.13 7.49 -5.71
CA VAL A 64 -8.72 6.49 -6.59
C VAL A 64 -10.17 6.82 -6.91
N ARG A 65 -10.95 7.22 -5.91
CA ARG A 65 -12.36 7.59 -6.12
C ARG A 65 -12.52 8.81 -7.00
N ALA A 66 -11.54 9.71 -6.97
CA ALA A 66 -11.55 10.89 -7.83
C ALA A 66 -11.09 10.60 -9.26
N GLY A 67 -10.81 9.34 -9.58
CA GLY A 67 -10.36 8.94 -10.90
C GLY A 67 -8.88 9.11 -11.14
N GLY A 68 -8.11 9.44 -10.10
CA GLY A 68 -6.67 9.59 -10.19
C GLY A 68 -5.92 8.28 -9.98
N ARG A 69 -4.61 8.37 -10.02
CA ARG A 69 -3.71 7.25 -9.75
C ARG A 69 -2.71 7.60 -8.68
N CYS A 70 -2.33 6.60 -7.91
CA CYS A 70 -1.39 6.78 -6.82
C CYS A 70 -0.08 6.09 -7.13
N LEU A 71 1.01 6.75 -6.79
CA LEU A 71 2.33 6.14 -6.78
C LEU A 71 2.78 6.01 -5.33
N VAL A 72 3.00 4.78 -4.89
CA VAL A 72 3.54 4.51 -3.55
C VAL A 72 4.93 3.92 -3.74
N TYR A 73 5.93 4.56 -3.17
CA TYR A 73 7.28 4.10 -3.40
C TYR A 73 8.19 4.28 -2.18
N CYS A 74 9.24 3.49 -2.18
CA CYS A 74 10.36 3.64 -1.26
C CYS A 74 11.64 3.47 -2.09
N LYS A 75 12.79 3.38 -1.46
CA LYS A 75 14.04 3.35 -2.22
C LYS A 75 14.13 2.17 -3.19
N ASN A 76 13.84 0.96 -2.71
CA ASN A 76 14.01 -0.27 -3.50
C ASN A 76 12.70 -0.91 -3.94
N GLY A 77 11.57 -0.42 -3.47
CA GLY A 77 10.26 -0.99 -3.81
C GLY A 77 10.04 -2.37 -3.24
N ARG A 78 10.69 -2.71 -2.12
CA ARG A 78 10.64 -4.04 -1.53
C ARG A 78 9.77 -4.16 -0.30
N SER A 79 10.03 -3.34 0.70
CA SER A 79 9.48 -3.54 2.03
C SER A 79 8.49 -2.44 2.44
N ARG A 80 8.97 -1.20 2.54
CA ARG A 80 8.17 -0.09 3.07
C ARG A 80 6.93 0.20 2.24
N SER A 81 7.11 0.42 0.95
CA SER A 81 5.99 0.73 0.06
C SER A 81 5.05 -0.47 -0.09
N ALA A 82 5.60 -1.68 -0.12
CA ALA A 82 4.80 -2.90 -0.22
C ALA A 82 3.87 -3.04 0.99
N ALA A 83 4.37 -2.72 2.19
CA ALA A 83 3.56 -2.81 3.39
C ALA A 83 2.41 -1.80 3.37
N ILE A 84 2.65 -0.57 2.92
CA ILE A 84 1.60 0.45 2.80
C ILE A 84 0.53 0.00 1.79
N CYS A 85 0.94 -0.51 0.63
CA CYS A 85 0.00 -0.99 -0.38
C CYS A 85 -0.82 -2.17 0.12
N THR A 86 -0.18 -3.09 0.84
CA THR A 86 -0.87 -4.25 1.41
C THR A 86 -1.92 -3.79 2.42
N ALA A 87 -1.56 -2.87 3.32
CA ALA A 87 -2.50 -2.33 4.30
C ALA A 87 -3.69 -1.64 3.62
N TYR A 88 -3.44 -0.91 2.55
CA TYR A 88 -4.52 -0.27 1.80
C TYR A 88 -5.52 -1.28 1.27
N LEU A 89 -5.04 -2.34 0.64
CA LEU A 89 -5.93 -3.37 0.10
C LEU A 89 -6.72 -4.07 1.20
N MET A 90 -6.10 -4.32 2.34
CA MET A 90 -6.80 -4.93 3.47
C MET A 90 -7.96 -4.05 3.95
N ARG A 91 -7.72 -2.75 4.11
CA ARG A 91 -8.71 -1.83 4.67
C ARG A 91 -9.80 -1.45 3.66
N HIS A 92 -9.43 -1.16 2.44
CA HIS A 92 -10.35 -0.57 1.47
C HIS A 92 -10.89 -1.57 0.44
N ARG A 93 -10.31 -2.75 0.34
CA ARG A 93 -10.82 -3.83 -0.51
C ARG A 93 -11.23 -5.03 0.32
N GLN A 94 -11.13 -4.95 1.65
CA GLN A 94 -11.54 -5.99 2.59
C GLN A 94 -10.85 -7.33 2.31
N LEU A 95 -9.59 -7.28 1.88
CA LEU A 95 -8.81 -8.49 1.61
C LEU A 95 -8.09 -8.97 2.86
N PRO A 96 -8.09 -10.28 3.12
CA PRO A 96 -7.21 -10.83 4.14
C PRO A 96 -5.74 -10.52 3.79
N LEU A 97 -4.89 -10.48 4.80
CA LEU A 97 -3.48 -10.15 4.59
C LEU A 97 -2.84 -10.98 3.49
N LYS A 98 -3.08 -12.28 3.50
CA LYS A 98 -2.52 -13.18 2.49
C LYS A 98 -2.88 -12.75 1.08
N ASP A 99 -4.15 -12.46 0.85
CA ASP A 99 -4.64 -12.08 -0.47
C ASP A 99 -4.17 -10.70 -0.87
N ALA A 100 -4.15 -9.77 0.09
CA ALA A 100 -3.66 -8.42 -0.16
C ALA A 100 -2.18 -8.45 -0.56
N PHE A 101 -1.37 -9.20 0.17
CA PHE A 101 0.04 -9.31 -0.15
C PHE A 101 0.28 -10.01 -1.49
N GLU A 102 -0.50 -11.04 -1.81
CA GLU A 102 -0.38 -11.72 -3.11
C GLU A 102 -0.66 -10.76 -4.26
N ALA A 103 -1.62 -9.88 -4.12
CA ALA A 103 -1.91 -8.87 -5.14
C ALA A 103 -0.74 -7.90 -5.31
N VAL A 104 -0.14 -7.46 -4.21
CA VAL A 104 1.03 -6.58 -4.25
C VAL A 104 2.21 -7.30 -4.90
N LYS A 105 2.45 -8.54 -4.54
CA LYS A 105 3.56 -9.31 -5.06
C LYS A 105 3.40 -9.62 -6.55
N THR A 106 2.17 -9.81 -7.00
CA THR A 106 1.91 -10.01 -8.43
C THR A 106 2.29 -8.77 -9.22
N ALA A 107 1.97 -7.58 -8.70
CA ALA A 107 2.33 -6.32 -9.35
C ALA A 107 3.82 -5.98 -9.19
N ARG A 108 4.43 -6.42 -8.11
CA ARG A 108 5.84 -6.13 -7.80
C ARG A 108 6.49 -7.39 -7.23
N PRO A 109 7.07 -8.27 -8.07
CA PRO A 109 7.57 -9.58 -7.62
C PRO A 109 8.63 -9.55 -6.52
N ILE A 110 9.36 -8.46 -6.37
CA ILE A 110 10.36 -8.34 -5.31
C ILE A 110 9.79 -7.86 -3.98
N ALA A 111 8.48 -7.59 -3.93
CA ALA A 111 7.84 -7.10 -2.71
C ALA A 111 8.02 -8.09 -1.56
N GLU A 112 8.54 -7.57 -0.44
CA GLU A 112 8.81 -8.39 0.74
C GLU A 112 8.92 -7.47 1.96
N PRO A 113 7.81 -7.23 2.68
CA PRO A 113 7.87 -6.44 3.91
C PRO A 113 8.81 -7.11 4.91
N ASN A 114 9.58 -6.31 5.65
CA ASN A 114 10.43 -6.88 6.68
C ASN A 114 9.58 -7.51 7.80
N ALA A 115 10.21 -8.29 8.66
CA ALA A 115 9.49 -9.05 9.69
C ALA A 115 8.68 -8.16 10.63
N GLY A 116 9.18 -6.98 10.97
CA GLY A 116 8.46 -6.04 11.84
C GLY A 116 7.22 -5.49 11.16
N PHE A 117 7.34 -5.12 9.89
CA PHE A 117 6.18 -4.63 9.12
C PHE A 117 5.17 -5.74 8.91
N TRP A 118 5.63 -6.96 8.69
CA TRP A 118 4.74 -8.11 8.56
C TRP A 118 3.91 -8.31 9.83
N SER A 119 4.57 -8.23 10.99
CA SER A 119 3.87 -8.33 12.28
C SER A 119 2.85 -7.22 12.45
N GLN A 120 3.18 -6.01 12.03
CA GLN A 120 2.24 -4.89 12.10
C GLN A 120 1.05 -5.10 11.17
N LEU A 121 1.26 -5.68 9.99
CA LEU A 121 0.17 -6.03 9.09
C LEU A 121 -0.72 -7.12 9.67
N GLN A 122 -0.15 -8.11 10.34
CA GLN A 122 -0.93 -9.15 11.00
C GLN A 122 -1.82 -8.57 12.10
N LYS A 123 -1.28 -7.66 12.89
CA LYS A 123 -2.05 -6.98 13.92
C LYS A 123 -3.14 -6.11 13.31
N TYR A 124 -2.84 -5.44 12.22
CA TYR A 124 -3.81 -4.61 11.51
C TYR A 124 -4.97 -5.46 10.97
N GLU A 125 -4.66 -6.64 10.45
CA GLU A 125 -5.70 -7.58 10.01
C GLU A 125 -6.67 -7.92 11.14
N GLU A 126 -6.12 -8.18 12.33
CA GLU A 126 -6.96 -8.45 13.50
C GLU A 126 -7.81 -7.24 13.88
N GLU A 127 -7.23 -6.05 13.86
CA GLU A 127 -7.93 -4.82 14.19
C GLU A 127 -9.07 -4.53 13.21
N LEU A 128 -8.89 -4.87 11.96
CA LEU A 128 -9.91 -4.68 10.93
C LEU A 128 -11.00 -5.75 10.99
N GLN A 129 -10.78 -6.80 11.76
CA GLN A 129 -11.72 -7.91 11.89
C GLN A 129 -12.07 -8.56 10.55
N ILE A 130 -11.08 -8.68 9.68
CA ILE A 130 -11.27 -9.30 8.37
C ILE A 130 -11.22 -10.81 8.53
N PRO A 131 -12.26 -11.57 8.09
CA PRO A 131 -12.22 -13.03 8.12
C PRO A 131 -11.08 -13.55 7.27
N LYS A 132 -10.38 -14.57 7.75
CA LYS A 132 -9.33 -15.17 6.96
C LYS A 132 -9.94 -15.89 5.78
N HIS A 133 -9.23 -15.87 4.67
CA HIS A 133 -9.72 -16.22 3.34
C HIS A 133 -10.69 -17.39 3.23
N SER A 134 -10.42 -18.50 3.89
CA SER A 134 -11.22 -19.70 3.76
C SER A 134 -12.63 -19.52 4.33
N ALA A 135 -12.75 -18.84 5.45
CA ALA A 135 -14.05 -18.58 6.06
C ALA A 135 -14.91 -17.70 5.15
N LEU A 136 -14.31 -16.67 4.58
CA LEU A 136 -15.00 -15.77 3.67
C LEU A 136 -15.51 -16.48 2.43
N LEU A 137 -14.69 -17.33 1.83
CA LEU A 137 -15.09 -18.09 0.66
C LEU A 137 -16.21 -19.07 0.98
N SER A 138 -16.12 -19.74 2.12
CA SER A 138 -17.15 -20.67 2.54
C SER A 138 -18.49 -19.98 2.70
N GLU A 139 -18.51 -18.84 3.33
CA GLU A 139 -19.74 -18.07 3.49
C GLU A 139 -20.29 -17.62 2.15
N GLY A 140 -19.43 -17.15 1.30
CA GLY A 140 -19.83 -16.76 -0.04
C GLY A 140 -20.51 -17.89 -0.79
N LEU A 141 -19.94 -19.07 -0.74
CA LEU A 141 -20.50 -20.24 -1.39
C LEU A 141 -21.81 -20.68 -0.76
N LYS A 142 -21.92 -20.62 0.56
CA LYS A 142 -23.13 -21.02 1.25
C LYS A 142 -24.28 -20.05 1.02
N ASN A 143 -23.98 -18.79 1.08
CA ASN A 143 -25.02 -17.76 1.02
C ASN A 143 -25.48 -17.44 -0.38
N SER A 144 -24.68 -17.66 -1.26
CA SER A 144 -25.08 -17.49 -2.61
C SER A 144 -25.44 -18.78 -3.19
N ASN A 145 -25.50 -19.04 -2.34
CA ASN A 145 -25.17 -19.51 -2.21
C ASN A 145 -24.55 -19.23 -2.25
N VAL A 146 -24.22 -18.44 -1.97
CA VAL A 146 -23.48 -17.83 -1.63
C VAL A 146 -22.77 -17.71 -1.60
#